data_16230503b7bc37e2d5c21da6066a3ee1
#
_entry.id   16230503b7bc37e2d5c21da6066a3ee1
#
_cell.length_a   1.000
_cell.length_b   1.000
_cell.length_c   1.000
_cell.angle_alpha   90.00
_cell.angle_beta   90.00
_cell.angle_gamma   90.00
#
_symmetry.space_group_name_H-M   'P 1'
#
loop_
_entity.id
_entity.type
_entity.pdbx_description
1 polymer ?
#
loop_
_entity_poly.entity_id
_entity_poly.type
_entity_poly.pdbx_seq_one_letter_code
_entity_poly.pdbx_strand_id
1 'polypeptide(L)'
;QVFETELLEGEDVVGMVFKNAQRTLSETLEAIDRKAIKESATLIAKARSVFLMGLGGSNTLAQDAYHKFIRTGINCQYAADFHMQLMLASQATKDDVALIVSHTGEGYDTLALAEELRNNGAKLLILTSNARSPLAKLGDYVLSVSPCCSKIVAESFSARITSLVLFDVLYVEILELMENTGVENLNKMRDVIAKRRI
;
A
#
# COMPACT_ATOMS: atom_id res chain seq x y z
N GLN A 1 -18.59 -4.20 -17.51
CA GLN A 1 -18.86 -3.00 -18.31
C GLN A 1 -17.52 -2.46 -18.76
N VAL A 2 -17.25 -2.51 -20.06
CA VAL A 2 -16.11 -1.85 -20.68
C VAL A 2 -16.37 -0.37 -20.58
N PHE A 3 -15.57 0.36 -19.81
CA PHE A 3 -15.62 1.82 -19.80
C PHE A 3 -15.02 2.28 -21.14
N GLU A 4 -15.87 2.60 -22.09
CA GLU A 4 -15.48 3.32 -23.30
C GLU A 4 -14.96 4.69 -22.88
N THR A 5 -13.69 4.89 -23.13
CA THR A 5 -13.03 6.19 -22.95
C THR A 5 -13.43 7.04 -24.14
N GLU A 6 -14.49 7.83 -24.04
CA GLU A 6 -14.75 8.90 -24.98
C GLU A 6 -13.63 9.95 -24.85
N LEU A 7 -12.61 9.83 -25.68
CA LEU A 7 -11.66 10.91 -25.90
C LEU A 7 -12.42 12.04 -26.61
N LEU A 8 -12.64 13.11 -25.91
CA LEU A 8 -13.20 14.33 -26.50
C LEU A 8 -12.16 14.92 -27.45
N GLU A 9 -12.52 15.06 -28.72
CA GLU A 9 -11.65 15.69 -29.72
C GLU A 9 -11.25 17.09 -29.28
N GLY A 10 -9.94 17.36 -29.21
CA GLY A 10 -9.38 18.69 -28.93
C GLY A 10 -9.00 18.96 -27.45
N GLU A 11 -9.15 17.99 -26.54
CA GLU A 11 -8.71 18.18 -25.15
C GLU A 11 -7.21 17.93 -24.97
N ASP A 12 -6.59 18.74 -24.10
CA ASP A 12 -5.21 18.53 -23.62
C ASP A 12 -5.16 17.31 -22.68
N VAL A 13 -4.97 16.12 -23.26
CA VAL A 13 -4.88 14.84 -22.52
C VAL A 13 -3.77 14.88 -21.48
N VAL A 14 -2.62 15.50 -21.79
CA VAL A 14 -1.50 15.62 -20.86
C VAL A 14 -1.91 16.44 -19.64
N GLY A 15 -2.41 17.63 -19.85
CA GLY A 15 -2.87 18.51 -18.77
C GLY A 15 -3.97 17.87 -17.92
N MET A 16 -4.89 17.16 -18.56
CA MET A 16 -5.99 16.47 -17.87
C MET A 16 -5.49 15.34 -16.96
N VAL A 17 -4.58 14.48 -17.44
CA VAL A 17 -4.03 13.38 -16.63
C VAL A 17 -3.26 13.93 -15.42
N PHE A 18 -2.41 14.96 -15.62
CA PHE A 18 -1.68 15.58 -14.52
C PHE A 18 -2.61 16.28 -13.52
N LYS A 19 -3.62 17.01 -13.97
CA LYS A 19 -4.61 17.67 -13.09
C LYS A 19 -5.38 16.64 -12.25
N ASN A 20 -5.78 15.51 -12.83
CA ASN A 20 -6.45 14.45 -12.09
C ASN A 20 -5.54 13.85 -11.00
N ALA A 21 -4.28 13.60 -11.30
CA ALA A 21 -3.31 13.11 -10.32
C ALA A 21 -3.09 14.12 -9.18
N GLN A 22 -2.88 15.40 -9.50
CA GLN A 22 -2.74 16.49 -8.51
C GLN A 22 -3.97 16.60 -7.62
N ARG A 23 -5.16 16.55 -8.22
CA ARG A 23 -6.43 16.63 -7.49
C ARG A 23 -6.57 15.47 -6.50
N THR A 24 -6.33 14.22 -6.95
CA THR A 24 -6.42 13.04 -6.08
C THR A 24 -5.43 13.11 -4.92
N LEU A 25 -4.22 13.61 -5.17
CA LEU A 25 -3.21 13.85 -4.13
C LEU A 25 -3.70 14.89 -3.11
N SER A 26 -4.22 16.03 -3.56
CA SER A 26 -4.71 17.10 -2.68
C SER A 26 -5.89 16.64 -1.84
N GLU A 27 -6.89 16.01 -2.46
CA GLU A 27 -8.07 15.48 -1.76
C GLU A 27 -7.68 14.43 -0.71
N THR A 28 -6.71 13.56 -1.03
CA THR A 28 -6.21 12.58 -0.05
C THR A 28 -5.48 13.25 1.10
N LEU A 29 -4.63 14.24 0.83
CA LEU A 29 -3.90 14.99 1.87
C LEU A 29 -4.85 15.70 2.85
N GLU A 30 -5.98 16.22 2.36
CA GLU A 30 -6.99 16.88 3.18
C GLU A 30 -7.80 15.90 4.03
N ALA A 31 -8.08 14.71 3.49
CA ALA A 31 -8.93 13.69 4.13
C ALA A 31 -8.17 12.68 5.01
N ILE A 32 -6.83 12.65 4.91
CA ILE A 32 -6.04 11.59 5.54
C ILE A 32 -6.06 11.68 7.07
N ASP A 33 -6.31 10.55 7.71
CA ASP A 33 -6.17 10.41 9.16
C ASP A 33 -4.69 10.28 9.55
N ARG A 34 -4.09 11.38 9.97
CA ARG A 34 -2.68 11.45 10.40
C ARG A 34 -2.39 10.58 11.62
N LYS A 35 -3.39 10.34 12.48
CA LYS A 35 -3.25 9.46 13.63
C LYS A 35 -3.16 8.02 13.17
N ALA A 36 -4.05 7.59 12.26
CA ALA A 36 -4.01 6.25 11.68
C ALA A 36 -2.68 5.97 10.97
N ILE A 37 -2.09 6.94 10.28
CA ILE A 37 -0.75 6.83 9.66
C ILE A 37 0.31 6.52 10.74
N LYS A 38 0.39 7.32 11.80
CA LYS A 38 1.39 7.14 12.86
C LYS A 38 1.24 5.82 13.60
N GLU A 39 0.01 5.43 13.89
CA GLU A 39 -0.30 4.15 14.53
C GLU A 39 0.05 2.97 13.61
N SER A 40 -0.24 3.08 12.31
CA SER A 40 0.16 2.10 11.30
C SER A 40 1.69 1.97 11.19
N ALA A 41 2.40 3.08 11.13
CA ALA A 41 3.87 3.07 11.11
C ALA A 41 4.45 2.44 12.39
N THR A 42 3.85 2.72 13.54
CA THR A 42 4.25 2.13 14.82
C THR A 42 4.05 0.61 14.85
N LEU A 43 2.92 0.13 14.31
CA LEU A 43 2.67 -1.32 14.19
C LEU A 43 3.69 -1.98 13.27
N ILE A 44 3.94 -1.38 12.11
CA ILE A 44 4.92 -1.90 11.14
C ILE A 44 6.32 -1.96 11.76
N ALA A 45 6.75 -0.90 12.44
CA ALA A 45 8.09 -0.83 13.03
C ALA A 45 8.32 -1.86 14.15
N LYS A 46 7.26 -2.29 14.84
CA LYS A 46 7.30 -3.24 15.96
C LYS A 46 6.97 -4.68 15.58
N ALA A 47 6.49 -4.91 14.36
CA ALA A 47 6.04 -6.23 13.93
C ALA A 47 7.21 -7.23 13.84
N ARG A 48 6.94 -8.50 14.16
CA ARG A 48 7.86 -9.61 13.89
C ARG A 48 8.09 -9.77 12.39
N SER A 49 7.02 -9.69 11.60
CA SER A 49 7.04 -9.69 10.15
C SER A 49 5.92 -8.80 9.59
N VAL A 50 6.19 -8.19 8.45
CA VAL A 50 5.21 -7.37 7.71
C VAL A 50 4.88 -8.04 6.39
N PHE A 51 3.63 -8.45 6.23
CA PHE A 51 3.12 -9.05 5.00
C PHE A 51 2.59 -7.96 4.08
N LEU A 52 3.11 -7.88 2.87
CA LEU A 52 2.72 -6.88 1.87
C LEU A 52 1.94 -7.59 0.77
N MET A 53 0.64 -7.36 0.72
CA MET A 53 -0.29 -8.16 -0.05
C MET A 53 -1.22 -7.32 -0.91
N GLY A 54 -1.57 -7.88 -2.05
CA GLY A 54 -2.51 -7.29 -3.00
C GLY A 54 -2.64 -8.18 -4.24
N LEU A 55 -3.70 -8.01 -5.01
CA LEU A 55 -3.97 -8.81 -6.19
C LEU A 55 -4.05 -7.93 -7.44
N GLY A 56 -3.70 -8.48 -8.60
CA GLY A 56 -3.71 -7.76 -9.87
C GLY A 56 -2.88 -6.48 -9.81
N GLY A 57 -3.47 -5.36 -10.18
CA GLY A 57 -2.80 -4.04 -10.13
C GLY A 57 -2.40 -3.58 -8.74
N SER A 58 -3.09 -4.04 -7.69
CA SER A 58 -2.73 -3.76 -6.30
C SER A 58 -1.50 -4.54 -5.85
N ASN A 59 -1.19 -5.67 -6.49
CA ASN A 59 0.04 -6.41 -6.19
C ASN A 59 1.30 -5.62 -6.59
N THR A 60 1.25 -4.83 -7.67
CA THR A 60 2.35 -3.92 -8.04
C THR A 60 2.63 -2.89 -6.94
N LEU A 61 1.57 -2.39 -6.29
CA LEU A 61 1.70 -1.47 -5.15
C LEU A 61 2.26 -2.18 -3.91
N ALA A 62 1.82 -3.39 -3.62
CA ALA A 62 2.36 -4.20 -2.53
C ALA A 62 3.87 -4.50 -2.75
N GLN A 63 4.27 -4.73 -4.00
CA GLN A 63 5.68 -4.90 -4.37
C GLN A 63 6.50 -3.62 -4.15
N ASP A 64 5.96 -2.44 -4.49
CA ASP A 64 6.64 -1.17 -4.23
C ASP A 64 6.80 -0.91 -2.72
N ALA A 65 5.75 -1.17 -1.94
CA ALA A 65 5.84 -1.10 -0.48
C ALA A 65 6.90 -2.08 0.07
N TYR A 66 6.96 -3.31 -0.44
CA TYR A 66 8.00 -4.27 -0.10
C TYR A 66 9.40 -3.72 -0.39
N HIS A 67 9.61 -3.19 -1.60
CA HIS A 67 10.89 -2.60 -2.00
C HIS A 67 11.30 -1.42 -1.09
N LYS A 68 10.34 -0.63 -0.62
CA LYS A 68 10.61 0.50 0.29
C LYS A 68 10.92 0.00 1.71
N PHE A 69 10.08 -0.85 2.28
CA PHE A 69 10.17 -1.21 3.70
C PHE A 69 11.32 -2.16 4.01
N ILE A 70 11.68 -3.08 3.11
CA ILE A 70 12.85 -3.95 3.30
C ILE A 70 14.16 -3.16 3.50
N ARG A 71 14.23 -1.93 2.98
CA ARG A 71 15.39 -1.05 3.12
C ARG A 71 15.62 -0.57 4.55
N THR A 72 14.58 -0.57 5.38
CA THR A 72 14.66 -0.20 6.79
C THR A 72 15.22 -1.32 7.67
N GLY A 73 15.30 -2.54 7.14
CA GLY A 73 15.70 -3.73 7.88
C GLY A 73 14.53 -4.48 8.53
N ILE A 74 13.28 -4.03 8.30
CA ILE A 74 12.09 -4.76 8.73
C ILE A 74 11.99 -6.08 7.97
N ASN A 75 11.58 -7.14 8.67
CA ASN A 75 11.31 -8.44 8.07
C ASN A 75 10.03 -8.39 7.24
N CYS A 76 10.17 -8.14 5.94
CA CYS A 76 9.06 -8.03 5.02
C CYS A 76 8.83 -9.35 4.26
N GLN A 77 7.56 -9.71 4.07
CA GLN A 77 7.10 -10.87 3.32
C GLN A 77 6.25 -10.39 2.14
N TYR A 78 6.55 -10.88 0.96
CA TYR A 78 5.83 -10.56 -0.28
C TYR A 78 5.80 -11.76 -1.21
N ALA A 79 4.69 -11.95 -1.90
CA ALA A 79 4.57 -12.91 -2.99
C ALA A 79 3.72 -12.34 -4.12
N ALA A 80 4.10 -12.64 -5.37
CA ALA A 80 3.37 -12.17 -6.54
C ALA A 80 2.09 -12.98 -6.82
N ASP A 81 2.12 -14.25 -6.50
CA ASP A 81 1.05 -15.21 -6.76
C ASP A 81 0.08 -15.33 -5.57
N PHE A 82 -1.22 -15.47 -5.85
CA PHE A 82 -2.26 -15.55 -4.83
C PHE A 82 -2.10 -16.76 -3.90
N HIS A 83 -1.79 -17.94 -4.45
CA HIS A 83 -1.61 -19.13 -3.63
C HIS A 83 -0.40 -18.99 -2.69
N MET A 84 0.68 -18.36 -3.17
CA MET A 84 1.83 -18.05 -2.33
C MET A 84 1.47 -17.02 -1.24
N GLN A 85 0.62 -16.03 -1.54
CA GLN A 85 0.13 -15.11 -0.51
C GLN A 85 -0.70 -15.83 0.55
N LEU A 86 -1.56 -16.77 0.17
CA LEU A 86 -2.31 -17.62 1.12
C LEU A 86 -1.39 -18.49 1.97
N MET A 87 -0.36 -19.08 1.37
CA MET A 87 0.64 -19.85 2.12
C MET A 87 1.38 -18.97 3.14
N LEU A 88 1.75 -17.76 2.77
CA LEU A 88 2.32 -16.79 3.71
C LEU A 88 1.32 -16.41 4.81
N ALA A 89 0.06 -16.13 4.44
CA ALA A 89 -0.99 -15.76 5.39
C ALA A 89 -1.25 -16.85 6.44
N SER A 90 -1.20 -18.13 6.03
CA SER A 90 -1.36 -19.28 6.95
C SER A 90 -0.27 -19.39 8.01
N GLN A 91 0.89 -18.75 7.81
CA GLN A 91 2.01 -18.73 8.75
C GLN A 91 2.05 -17.44 9.62
N ALA A 92 1.10 -16.55 9.42
CA ALA A 92 1.00 -15.33 10.21
C ALA A 92 0.64 -15.62 11.67
N THR A 93 1.01 -14.73 12.55
CA THR A 93 0.74 -14.80 13.98
C THR A 93 0.26 -13.45 14.52
N LYS A 94 -0.12 -13.39 15.78
CA LYS A 94 -0.53 -12.16 16.47
C LYS A 94 0.55 -11.08 16.54
N ASP A 95 1.80 -11.45 16.34
CA ASP A 95 2.95 -10.54 16.40
C ASP A 95 3.30 -9.96 15.00
N ASP A 96 2.49 -10.28 14.00
CA ASP A 96 2.67 -9.88 12.62
C ASP A 96 1.66 -8.79 12.20
N VAL A 97 2.03 -8.05 11.17
CA VAL A 97 1.20 -7.01 10.54
C VAL A 97 1.05 -7.32 9.06
N ALA A 98 -0.14 -7.18 8.51
CA ALA A 98 -0.37 -7.27 7.08
C ALA A 98 -0.86 -5.92 6.54
N LEU A 99 -0.16 -5.37 5.55
CA LEU A 99 -0.61 -4.26 4.73
C LEU A 99 -1.22 -4.82 3.45
N ILE A 100 -2.54 -4.74 3.36
CA ILE A 100 -3.32 -5.24 2.23
C ILE A 100 -3.77 -4.07 1.37
N VAL A 101 -3.39 -4.10 0.10
CA VAL A 101 -3.78 -3.08 -0.88
C VAL A 101 -4.94 -3.61 -1.73
N SER A 102 -6.05 -2.88 -1.76
CA SER A 102 -7.18 -3.18 -2.64
C SER A 102 -7.99 -1.93 -2.94
N HIS A 103 -8.02 -1.53 -4.21
CA HIS A 103 -8.69 -0.30 -4.63
C HIS A 103 -10.18 -0.29 -4.24
N THR A 104 -10.93 -1.31 -4.60
CA THR A 104 -12.37 -1.42 -4.30
C THR A 104 -12.66 -2.02 -2.91
N GLY A 105 -11.76 -2.88 -2.43
CA GLY A 105 -11.96 -3.63 -1.19
C GLY A 105 -13.10 -4.66 -1.23
N GLU A 106 -13.48 -5.13 -2.42
CA GLU A 106 -14.63 -6.01 -2.66
C GLU A 106 -14.25 -7.37 -3.28
N GLY A 107 -12.96 -7.55 -3.63
CA GLY A 107 -12.48 -8.79 -4.27
C GLY A 107 -12.56 -9.98 -3.33
N TYR A 108 -13.23 -11.06 -3.78
CA TYR A 108 -13.40 -12.29 -2.99
C TYR A 108 -12.07 -12.86 -2.49
N ASP A 109 -11.10 -13.01 -3.36
CA ASP A 109 -9.78 -13.55 -3.01
C ASP A 109 -9.03 -12.65 -2.01
N THR A 110 -9.19 -11.33 -2.13
CA THR A 110 -8.59 -10.38 -1.18
C THR A 110 -9.25 -10.46 0.20
N LEU A 111 -10.56 -10.67 0.23
CA LEU A 111 -11.30 -10.88 1.49
C LEU A 111 -10.87 -12.19 2.15
N ALA A 112 -10.80 -13.29 1.40
CA ALA A 112 -10.35 -14.58 1.91
C ALA A 112 -8.93 -14.50 2.49
N LEU A 113 -8.03 -13.75 1.84
CA LEU A 113 -6.67 -13.52 2.32
C LEU A 113 -6.67 -12.72 3.64
N ALA A 114 -7.49 -11.68 3.73
CA ALA A 114 -7.62 -10.87 4.94
C ALA A 114 -8.22 -11.66 6.11
N GLU A 115 -9.21 -12.48 5.84
CA GLU A 115 -9.84 -13.37 6.84
C GLU A 115 -8.83 -14.39 7.37
N GLU A 116 -8.02 -15.01 6.51
CA GLU A 116 -6.98 -15.95 6.93
C GLU A 116 -5.98 -15.29 7.87
N LEU A 117 -5.44 -14.12 7.48
CA LEU A 117 -4.52 -13.34 8.32
C LEU A 117 -5.13 -12.98 9.67
N ARG A 118 -6.40 -12.54 9.68
CA ARG A 118 -7.11 -12.16 10.90
C ARG A 118 -7.36 -13.36 11.81
N ASN A 119 -7.74 -14.51 11.26
CA ASN A 119 -7.94 -15.75 12.00
C ASN A 119 -6.65 -16.21 12.70
N ASN A 120 -5.50 -15.95 12.09
CA ASN A 120 -4.17 -16.21 12.67
C ASN A 120 -3.71 -15.10 13.63
N GLY A 121 -4.53 -14.07 13.85
CA GLY A 121 -4.31 -13.02 14.83
C GLY A 121 -3.47 -11.82 14.35
N ALA A 122 -3.06 -11.79 13.08
CA ALA A 122 -2.29 -10.67 12.53
C ALA A 122 -3.10 -9.37 12.55
N LYS A 123 -2.41 -8.23 12.73
CA LYS A 123 -2.99 -6.91 12.61
C LYS A 123 -3.10 -6.51 11.15
N LEU A 124 -4.27 -5.98 10.75
CA LEU A 124 -4.55 -5.63 9.37
C LEU A 124 -4.54 -4.12 9.14
N LEU A 125 -3.68 -3.68 8.26
CA LEU A 125 -3.67 -2.33 7.70
C LEU A 125 -4.24 -2.40 6.28
N ILE A 126 -5.32 -1.69 6.02
CA ILE A 126 -6.00 -1.72 4.73
C ILE A 126 -5.76 -0.41 3.98
N LEU A 127 -5.17 -0.48 2.79
CA LEU A 127 -5.07 0.64 1.88
C LEU A 127 -6.11 0.49 0.76
N THR A 128 -7.07 1.42 0.70
CA THR A 128 -8.21 1.32 -0.22
C THR A 128 -8.75 2.69 -0.61
N SER A 129 -9.46 2.78 -1.75
CA SER A 129 -10.24 3.96 -2.11
C SER A 129 -11.70 3.90 -1.60
N ASN A 130 -12.10 2.76 -1.01
CA ASN A 130 -13.44 2.58 -0.45
C ASN A 130 -13.36 2.22 1.04
N ALA A 131 -13.33 3.26 1.90
CA ALA A 131 -13.26 3.10 3.34
C ALA A 131 -14.49 2.39 3.97
N ARG A 132 -15.57 2.18 3.19
CA ARG A 132 -16.77 1.46 3.62
C ARG A 132 -16.86 0.05 3.06
N SER A 133 -15.85 -0.40 2.32
CA SER A 133 -15.79 -1.73 1.71
C SER A 133 -15.83 -2.86 2.76
N PRO A 134 -16.20 -4.08 2.35
CA PRO A 134 -16.07 -5.27 3.20
C PRO A 134 -14.66 -5.46 3.75
N LEU A 135 -13.63 -5.25 2.92
CA LEU A 135 -12.23 -5.36 3.34
C LEU A 135 -11.86 -4.31 4.40
N ALA A 136 -12.30 -3.05 4.22
CA ALA A 136 -12.02 -1.98 5.20
C ALA A 136 -12.58 -2.32 6.59
N LYS A 137 -13.71 -3.00 6.68
CA LYS A 137 -14.32 -3.44 7.95
C LYS A 137 -13.50 -4.50 8.69
N LEU A 138 -12.62 -5.22 8.00
CA LEU A 138 -11.71 -6.19 8.59
C LEU A 138 -10.44 -5.54 9.15
N GLY A 139 -10.11 -4.32 8.72
CA GLY A 139 -8.89 -3.62 9.10
C GLY A 139 -8.88 -3.12 10.54
N ASP A 140 -7.74 -3.23 11.21
CA ASP A 140 -7.47 -2.51 12.46
C ASP A 140 -7.28 -1.00 12.16
N TYR A 141 -6.63 -0.67 11.04
CA TYR A 141 -6.53 0.69 10.49
C TYR A 141 -6.81 0.70 9.00
N VAL A 142 -7.46 1.77 8.54
CA VAL A 142 -7.78 1.99 7.14
C VAL A 142 -7.08 3.25 6.65
N LEU A 143 -6.20 3.07 5.68
CA LEU A 143 -5.51 4.14 4.98
C LEU A 143 -6.28 4.40 3.68
N SER A 144 -7.06 5.48 3.67
CA SER A 144 -7.93 5.78 2.55
C SER A 144 -7.26 6.73 1.59
N VAL A 145 -7.33 6.41 0.29
CA VAL A 145 -6.98 7.32 -0.80
C VAL A 145 -8.25 7.78 -1.50
N SER A 146 -8.29 9.04 -1.92
CA SER A 146 -9.45 9.56 -2.64
C SER A 146 -9.66 8.81 -3.96
N PRO A 147 -10.89 8.42 -4.29
CA PRO A 147 -11.18 7.83 -5.59
C PRO A 147 -11.00 8.89 -6.69
N CYS A 148 -10.46 8.48 -7.83
CA CYS A 148 -10.39 9.35 -9.01
C CYS A 148 -11.81 9.64 -9.55
N CYS A 149 -12.12 10.90 -9.79
CA CYS A 149 -13.43 11.33 -10.29
C CYS A 149 -13.47 11.51 -11.82
N SER A 150 -12.44 11.09 -12.55
CA SER A 150 -12.39 11.20 -14.01
C SER A 150 -13.05 10.02 -14.70
N LYS A 151 -13.95 10.30 -15.66
CA LYS A 151 -14.52 9.27 -16.55
C LYS A 151 -13.52 8.75 -17.59
N ILE A 152 -12.44 9.47 -17.82
CA ILE A 152 -11.48 9.24 -18.91
C ILE A 152 -10.28 8.42 -18.44
N VAL A 153 -9.82 8.63 -17.21
CA VAL A 153 -8.72 7.86 -16.63
C VAL A 153 -9.32 6.82 -15.70
N ALA A 154 -8.97 5.55 -15.90
CA ALA A 154 -9.44 4.49 -15.03
C ALA A 154 -9.15 4.84 -13.57
N GLU A 155 -10.15 4.69 -12.70
CA GLU A 155 -10.13 5.08 -11.28
C GLU A 155 -8.85 4.66 -10.53
N SER A 156 -8.29 3.52 -10.92
CA SER A 156 -7.10 2.97 -10.26
C SER A 156 -5.80 3.72 -10.55
N PHE A 157 -5.68 4.49 -11.64
CA PHE A 157 -4.39 5.09 -12.00
C PHE A 157 -3.98 6.24 -11.07
N SER A 158 -4.87 7.19 -10.83
CA SER A 158 -4.58 8.30 -9.90
C SER A 158 -4.47 7.81 -8.45
N ALA A 159 -5.28 6.82 -8.04
CA ALA A 159 -5.19 6.20 -6.74
C ALA A 159 -3.83 5.47 -6.52
N ARG A 160 -3.23 4.91 -7.59
CA ARG A 160 -1.88 4.32 -7.52
C ARG A 160 -0.82 5.34 -7.15
N ILE A 161 -0.81 6.50 -7.80
CA ILE A 161 0.16 7.57 -7.50
C ILE A 161 0.02 7.99 -6.03
N THR A 162 -1.20 8.17 -5.56
CA THR A 162 -1.46 8.54 -4.16
C THR A 162 -1.05 7.45 -3.19
N SER A 163 -1.29 6.18 -3.52
CA SER A 163 -0.83 5.04 -2.72
C SER A 163 0.69 5.00 -2.58
N LEU A 164 1.42 5.29 -3.67
CA LEU A 164 2.89 5.37 -3.64
C LEU A 164 3.38 6.49 -2.70
N VAL A 165 2.72 7.64 -2.72
CA VAL A 165 3.02 8.75 -1.79
C VAL A 165 2.72 8.36 -0.34
N LEU A 166 1.63 7.61 -0.08
CA LEU A 166 1.35 7.09 1.27
C LEU A 166 2.42 6.10 1.75
N PHE A 167 2.97 5.27 0.86
CA PHE A 167 4.10 4.41 1.23
C PHE A 167 5.36 5.20 1.53
N ASP A 168 5.60 6.34 0.85
CA ASP A 168 6.69 7.24 1.19
C ASP A 168 6.48 7.86 2.58
N VAL A 169 5.26 8.28 2.91
CA VAL A 169 4.92 8.80 4.25
C VAL A 169 5.15 7.73 5.32
N LEU A 170 4.62 6.51 5.13
CA LEU A 170 4.85 5.41 6.07
C LEU A 170 6.33 5.08 6.23
N TYR A 171 7.08 5.07 5.12
CA TYR A 171 8.52 4.81 5.13
C TYR A 171 9.30 5.84 5.98
N VAL A 172 8.95 7.13 5.84
CA VAL A 172 9.59 8.20 6.63
C VAL A 172 9.21 8.08 8.11
N GLU A 173 7.93 7.90 8.44
CA GLU A 173 7.46 7.69 9.82
C GLU A 173 8.12 6.46 10.47
N ILE A 174 8.28 5.36 9.72
CA ILE A 174 8.98 4.15 10.18
C ILE A 174 10.45 4.46 10.49
N LEU A 175 11.14 5.18 9.60
CA LEU A 175 12.55 5.54 9.82
C LEU A 175 12.72 6.43 11.05
N GLU A 176 11.82 7.39 11.28
CA GLU A 176 11.83 8.22 12.48
C GLU A 176 11.67 7.38 13.76
N LEU A 177 10.76 6.40 13.74
CA LEU A 177 10.54 5.49 14.88
C LEU A 177 11.71 4.53 15.13
N MET A 178 12.44 4.14 14.09
CA MET A 178 13.61 3.25 14.20
C MET A 178 14.91 3.99 14.55
N GLU A 179 14.89 5.32 14.55
CA GLU A 179 16.03 6.18 14.88
C GLU A 179 17.32 5.76 14.15
N ASN A 180 18.42 5.61 14.89
CA ASN A 180 19.72 5.24 14.34
C ASN A 180 19.71 3.87 13.64
N THR A 181 18.93 2.89 14.12
CA THR A 181 18.88 1.54 13.56
C THR A 181 18.37 1.54 12.11
N GLY A 182 17.35 2.35 11.81
CA GLY A 182 16.82 2.48 10.45
C GLY A 182 17.85 3.08 9.49
N VAL A 183 18.58 4.11 9.94
CA VAL A 183 19.65 4.76 9.15
C VAL A 183 20.82 3.80 8.92
N GLU A 184 21.25 3.03 9.94
CA GLU A 184 22.30 2.03 9.81
C GLU A 184 21.96 0.94 8.80
N ASN A 185 20.73 0.42 8.84
CA ASN A 185 20.26 -0.59 7.90
C ASN A 185 20.23 -0.06 6.47
N LEU A 186 19.77 1.18 6.30
CA LEU A 186 19.77 1.86 5.01
C LEU A 186 21.20 2.02 4.45
N ASN A 187 22.17 2.39 5.29
CA ASN A 187 23.57 2.52 4.89
C ASN A 187 24.19 1.16 4.53
N LYS A 188 23.96 0.13 5.34
CA LYS A 188 24.40 -1.25 5.01
C LYS A 188 23.93 -1.69 3.62
N MET A 189 22.65 -1.45 3.31
CA MET A 189 22.07 -1.79 2.01
C MET A 189 22.72 -0.98 0.88
N ARG A 190 22.90 0.34 1.08
CA ARG A 190 23.56 1.23 0.10
C ARG A 190 24.99 0.78 -0.20
N ASP A 191 25.76 0.41 0.82
CA ASP A 191 27.12 -0.06 0.69
C ASP A 191 27.24 -1.34 -0.13
N VAL A 192 26.32 -2.30 0.09
CA VAL A 192 26.28 -3.55 -0.69
C VAL A 192 25.97 -3.28 -2.16
N ILE A 193 25.02 -2.38 -2.44
CA ILE A 193 24.65 -2.02 -3.80
C ILE A 193 25.77 -1.20 -4.49
N ALA A 194 26.40 -0.27 -3.76
CA ALA A 194 27.48 0.56 -4.29
C ALA A 194 28.68 -0.27 -4.77
N LYS A 195 29.00 -1.38 -4.09
CA LYS A 195 30.07 -2.31 -4.50
C LYS A 195 29.81 -3.00 -5.86
N ARG A 196 28.59 -2.89 -6.40
CA ARG A 196 28.19 -3.46 -7.70
C ARG A 196 28.11 -2.43 -8.81
N ARG A 197 28.38 -1.16 -8.51
CA ARG A 197 28.48 -0.11 -9.53
C ARG A 197 29.92 -0.06 -10.06
N ILE A 198 30.05 -0.13 -11.39
CA ILE A 198 31.30 0.05 -12.12
C ILE A 198 31.56 1.53 -12.27
#